data_4423a36e351ba7a7728a787be60275b7
#
_entry.id   4423a36e351ba7a7728a787be60275b7
#
_cell.length_a   1.000
_cell.length_b   1.000
_cell.length_c   1.000
_cell.angle_alpha   90.00
_cell.angle_beta   90.00
_cell.angle_gamma   90.00
#
_symmetry.space_group_name_H-M   'P 1'
#
loop_
_entity.id
_entity.type
_entity.pdbx_description
1 polymer ?
#
loop_
_entity_poly.entity_id
_entity_poly.type
_entity_poly.pdbx_seq_one_letter_code
_entity_poly.pdbx_strand_id
1 'polypeptide(L)'
;MENIHHELVKGFQSFGAAFRVADVFRDFIELAAIALINQYAFDTEWEQRESRYHEIRRKYPEADFCRFPEMLGVLMFAVNKAQEQGVFDDVLGRLYMDLGLGNENRGQFFTPYC
;
A
#
# COMPACT_ATOMS: atom_id res chain seq x y z
N MET A 1 -18.02 -2.83 -0.68
CA MET A 1 -16.71 -3.00 -0.09
C MET A 1 -15.97 -4.21 -0.59
N GLU A 2 -16.65 -5.32 -0.75
CA GLU A 2 -15.95 -6.52 -1.23
C GLU A 2 -15.33 -6.31 -2.60
N ASN A 3 -16.01 -5.64 -3.51
CA ASN A 3 -15.45 -5.43 -4.84
C ASN A 3 -14.23 -4.53 -4.80
N ILE A 4 -14.24 -3.54 -3.91
CA ILE A 4 -13.13 -2.61 -3.80
C ILE A 4 -11.92 -3.33 -3.23
N HIS A 5 -12.14 -4.18 -2.22
CA HIS A 5 -11.07 -4.94 -1.63
C HIS A 5 -10.45 -5.89 -2.66
N HIS A 6 -11.30 -6.52 -3.44
CA HIS A 6 -10.84 -7.45 -4.47
C HIS A 6 -10.01 -6.71 -5.53
N GLU A 7 -10.39 -5.49 -5.88
CA GLU A 7 -9.63 -4.71 -6.83
C GLU A 7 -8.24 -4.40 -6.29
N LEU A 8 -8.12 -4.11 -5.01
CA LEU A 8 -6.81 -3.85 -4.42
C LEU A 8 -5.95 -5.10 -4.44
N VAL A 9 -6.51 -6.24 -4.09
CA VAL A 9 -5.77 -7.49 -4.11
C VAL A 9 -5.26 -7.78 -5.52
N LYS A 10 -6.14 -7.62 -6.51
CA LYS A 10 -5.75 -7.87 -7.88
C LYS A 10 -4.68 -6.87 -8.34
N GLY A 11 -4.77 -5.64 -7.90
CA GLY A 11 -3.79 -4.62 -8.24
C GLY A 11 -2.39 -5.03 -7.81
N PHE A 12 -2.26 -5.48 -6.55
CA PHE A 12 -0.97 -5.91 -6.06
C PHE A 12 -0.47 -7.17 -6.76
N GLN A 13 -1.36 -8.06 -7.13
CA GLN A 13 -0.96 -9.30 -7.77
C GLN A 13 -0.65 -9.13 -9.25
N SER A 14 -0.99 -7.98 -9.83
CA SER A 14 -0.79 -7.79 -11.24
C SER A 14 0.60 -7.30 -11.63
N PHE A 15 1.46 -7.00 -10.65
CA PHE A 15 2.82 -6.62 -10.96
C PHE A 15 3.55 -7.86 -11.49
N GLY A 16 4.54 -7.63 -12.36
CA GLY A 16 5.18 -8.74 -13.01
C GLY A 16 5.95 -9.65 -12.08
N ALA A 17 6.39 -10.78 -12.63
CA ALA A 17 7.08 -11.77 -11.83
C ALA A 17 8.41 -11.27 -11.27
N ALA A 18 8.91 -10.16 -11.75
CA ALA A 18 10.14 -9.59 -11.25
C ALA A 18 9.97 -8.99 -9.87
N PHE A 19 8.72 -8.80 -9.41
CA PHE A 19 8.46 -8.13 -8.15
C PHE A 19 7.73 -9.06 -7.20
N ARG A 20 8.22 -9.11 -5.97
CA ARG A 20 7.53 -9.91 -4.95
C ARG A 20 6.41 -9.08 -4.37
N VAL A 21 5.28 -9.71 -4.15
CA VAL A 21 4.09 -9.00 -3.63
C VAL A 21 4.41 -8.30 -2.31
N ALA A 22 5.22 -8.92 -1.45
CA ALA A 22 5.58 -8.29 -0.17
C ALA A 22 6.33 -6.99 -0.39
N ASP A 23 7.23 -6.94 -1.37
CA ASP A 23 8.00 -5.74 -1.65
C ASP A 23 7.10 -4.67 -2.25
N VAL A 24 6.21 -5.06 -3.14
CA VAL A 24 5.29 -4.11 -3.76
C VAL A 24 4.37 -3.50 -2.69
N PHE A 25 3.87 -4.32 -1.77
CA PHE A 25 3.00 -3.84 -0.72
C PHE A 25 3.75 -2.85 0.17
N ARG A 26 4.98 -3.16 0.54
CA ARG A 26 5.77 -2.26 1.37
C ARG A 26 6.04 -0.96 0.67
N ASP A 27 6.40 -1.01 -0.61
CA ASP A 27 6.66 0.20 -1.38
C ASP A 27 5.39 1.03 -1.53
N PHE A 28 4.25 0.39 -1.70
CA PHE A 28 2.98 1.09 -1.79
C PHE A 28 2.68 1.86 -0.51
N ILE A 29 2.87 1.23 0.65
CA ILE A 29 2.60 1.88 1.93
C ILE A 29 3.54 3.08 2.10
N GLU A 30 4.80 2.91 1.75
CA GLU A 30 5.76 3.99 1.91
C GLU A 30 5.45 5.15 0.95
N LEU A 31 5.14 4.84 -0.30
CA LEU A 31 4.78 5.87 -1.27
C LEU A 31 3.52 6.62 -0.85
N ALA A 32 2.53 5.90 -0.34
CA ALA A 32 1.29 6.53 0.11
C ALA A 32 1.55 7.46 1.28
N ALA A 33 2.36 7.02 2.23
CA ALA A 33 2.68 7.84 3.39
C ALA A 33 3.43 9.11 2.98
N ILE A 34 4.42 8.98 2.09
CA ILE A 34 5.18 10.13 1.62
C ILE A 34 4.26 11.11 0.90
N ALA A 35 3.41 10.61 0.02
CA ALA A 35 2.53 11.47 -0.76
C ALA A 35 1.57 12.24 0.15
N LEU A 36 1.01 11.56 1.15
CA LEU A 36 0.06 12.21 2.05
C LEU A 36 0.76 13.22 2.96
N ILE A 37 1.92 12.87 3.49
CA ILE A 37 2.63 13.77 4.39
C ILE A 37 3.13 14.99 3.62
N ASN A 38 3.72 14.80 2.46
CA ASN A 38 4.30 15.91 1.71
C ASN A 38 3.23 16.85 1.13
N GLN A 39 1.99 16.40 1.08
CA GLN A 39 0.92 17.25 0.63
C GLN A 39 0.58 18.30 1.69
N TYR A 40 0.75 17.98 2.96
CA TYR A 40 0.33 18.86 4.03
C TYR A 40 1.48 19.41 4.88
N ALA A 41 2.65 18.82 4.85
CA ALA A 41 3.75 19.24 5.70
C ALA A 41 4.94 19.67 4.86
N PHE A 42 5.26 20.95 4.87
CA PHE A 42 6.41 21.43 4.14
C PHE A 42 7.43 21.77 5.21
N ASP A 43 8.10 20.74 5.73
CA ASP A 43 9.03 20.89 6.83
C ASP A 43 10.45 20.59 6.36
N THR A 44 11.38 20.47 7.30
CA THR A 44 12.78 20.29 6.95
C THR A 44 13.07 18.94 6.33
N GLU A 45 12.16 17.99 6.45
CA GLU A 45 12.35 16.66 5.90
C GLU A 45 11.62 16.44 4.58
N TRP A 46 10.98 17.49 4.09
CA TRP A 46 10.18 17.36 2.87
C TRP A 46 11.02 16.86 1.70
N GLU A 47 12.21 17.42 1.53
CA GLU A 47 13.04 17.03 0.41
C GLU A 47 13.59 15.62 0.55
N GLN A 48 13.84 15.17 1.77
CA GLN A 48 14.29 13.81 1.98
C GLN A 48 13.19 12.83 1.59
N ARG A 49 11.96 13.15 1.94
CA ARG A 49 10.83 12.29 1.57
C ARG A 49 10.63 12.25 0.05
N GLU A 50 10.81 13.41 -0.61
CA GLU A 50 10.70 13.44 -2.06
C GLU A 50 11.81 12.62 -2.71
N SER A 51 13.02 12.68 -2.18
CA SER A 51 14.11 11.87 -2.70
C SER A 51 13.82 10.40 -2.55
N ARG A 52 13.26 10.00 -1.41
CA ARG A 52 12.90 8.61 -1.18
C ARG A 52 11.81 8.15 -2.14
N TYR A 53 10.84 9.04 -2.42
CA TYR A 53 9.79 8.73 -3.36
C TYR A 53 10.40 8.41 -4.73
N HIS A 54 11.36 9.21 -5.17
CA HIS A 54 11.98 8.99 -6.47
C HIS A 54 12.87 7.73 -6.48
N GLU A 55 13.48 7.39 -5.34
CA GLU A 55 14.23 6.14 -5.27
C GLU A 55 13.32 4.94 -5.48
N ILE A 56 12.16 4.96 -4.85
CA ILE A 56 11.21 3.87 -5.02
C ILE A 56 10.70 3.84 -6.45
N ARG A 57 10.41 5.03 -7.00
CA ARG A 57 9.90 5.10 -8.36
C ARG A 57 10.86 4.47 -9.35
N ARG A 58 12.16 4.64 -9.14
CA ARG A 58 13.13 4.13 -10.09
C ARG A 58 13.22 2.60 -10.10
N LYS A 59 12.66 1.95 -9.11
CA LYS A 59 12.68 0.49 -9.07
C LYS A 59 11.67 -0.13 -10.02
N TYR A 60 10.71 0.64 -10.52
CA TYR A 60 9.64 0.10 -11.33
C TYR A 60 9.60 0.68 -12.72
N PRO A 61 9.27 -0.12 -13.74
CA PRO A 61 8.96 0.43 -15.04
C PRO A 61 7.80 1.40 -14.92
N GLU A 62 7.76 2.39 -15.78
CA GLU A 62 6.74 3.41 -15.66
C GLU A 62 5.33 2.85 -15.72
N ALA A 63 5.10 1.86 -16.57
CA ALA A 63 3.77 1.26 -16.67
C ALA A 63 3.34 0.63 -15.36
N ASP A 64 4.29 0.02 -14.63
CA ASP A 64 3.97 -0.58 -13.35
C ASP A 64 3.82 0.48 -12.27
N PHE A 65 4.67 1.50 -12.29
CA PHE A 65 4.59 2.54 -11.27
C PHE A 65 3.26 3.29 -11.31
N CYS A 66 2.69 3.45 -12.49
CA CYS A 66 1.43 4.16 -12.63
C CYS A 66 0.28 3.47 -11.91
N ARG A 67 0.44 2.20 -11.55
CA ARG A 67 -0.60 1.51 -10.82
C ARG A 67 -0.72 1.98 -9.39
N PHE A 68 0.38 2.50 -8.81
CA PHE A 68 0.36 2.93 -7.42
C PHE A 68 -0.63 4.07 -7.15
N PRO A 69 -0.64 5.14 -7.94
CA PRO A 69 -1.63 6.19 -7.71
C PRO A 69 -3.08 5.69 -7.86
N GLU A 70 -3.31 4.78 -8.81
CA GLU A 70 -4.65 4.24 -8.99
C GLU A 70 -5.05 3.41 -7.77
N MET A 71 -4.13 2.60 -7.26
CA MET A 71 -4.41 1.78 -6.09
C MET A 71 -4.61 2.64 -4.85
N LEU A 72 -3.86 3.75 -4.75
CA LEU A 72 -4.05 4.66 -3.64
C LEU A 72 -5.45 5.28 -3.68
N GLY A 73 -5.91 5.65 -4.86
CA GLY A 73 -7.26 6.18 -4.99
C GLY A 73 -8.32 5.18 -4.55
N VAL A 74 -8.15 3.92 -4.93
CA VAL A 74 -9.09 2.87 -4.53
C VAL A 74 -9.04 2.67 -3.02
N LEU A 75 -7.84 2.71 -2.41
CA LEU A 75 -7.70 2.55 -0.99
C LEU A 75 -8.39 3.70 -0.24
N MET A 76 -8.19 4.93 -0.69
CA MET A 76 -8.80 6.09 -0.04
C MET A 76 -10.33 6.00 -0.12
N PHE A 77 -10.83 5.52 -1.25
CA PHE A 77 -12.28 5.34 -1.40
C PHE A 77 -12.79 4.30 -0.41
N ALA A 78 -12.05 3.20 -0.23
CA ALA A 78 -12.46 2.14 0.69
C ALA A 78 -12.49 2.66 2.14
N VAL A 79 -11.48 3.44 2.52
CA VAL A 79 -11.41 3.99 3.86
C VAL A 79 -12.56 4.96 4.11
N ASN A 80 -12.85 5.81 3.12
CA ASN A 80 -13.94 6.77 3.27
C ASN A 80 -15.29 6.07 3.37
N LYS A 81 -15.48 5.01 2.61
CA LYS A 81 -16.73 4.26 2.68
C LYS A 81 -16.92 3.62 4.04
N ALA A 82 -15.85 3.06 4.61
CA ALA A 82 -15.93 2.44 5.92
C ALA A 82 -16.31 3.49 6.96
N GLN A 83 -15.74 4.70 6.87
CA GLN A 83 -16.06 5.74 7.80
C GLN A 83 -17.51 6.20 7.66
N GLU A 84 -18.01 6.32 6.44
CA GLU A 84 -19.38 6.73 6.23
C GLU A 84 -20.37 5.74 6.82
N GLN A 85 -20.02 4.49 6.80
CA GLN A 85 -20.91 3.46 7.31
C GLN A 85 -20.76 3.29 8.82
N GLY A 86 -19.87 4.04 9.44
CA GLY A 86 -19.67 3.94 10.88
C GLY A 86 -18.94 2.66 11.28
N VAL A 87 -18.30 1.99 10.32
CA VAL A 87 -17.62 0.75 10.59
C VAL A 87 -16.16 1.03 10.68
N PHE A 88 -15.50 0.54 11.72
CA PHE A 88 -14.08 0.69 11.81
C PHE A 88 -13.52 -0.57 11.21
N ASP A 89 -12.96 -0.48 10.03
CA ASP A 89 -12.47 -1.61 9.31
C ASP A 89 -10.99 -1.43 9.05
N ASP A 90 -10.20 -2.45 9.34
CA ASP A 90 -8.78 -2.41 9.09
C ASP A 90 -8.54 -2.85 7.65
N VAL A 91 -8.74 -1.93 6.72
CA VAL A 91 -8.63 -2.23 5.30
C VAL A 91 -7.22 -2.73 4.97
N LEU A 92 -6.20 -2.09 5.53
CA LEU A 92 -4.83 -2.49 5.23
C LEU A 92 -4.47 -3.83 5.84
N GLY A 93 -4.99 -4.12 7.04
CA GLY A 93 -4.74 -5.40 7.68
C GLY A 93 -5.37 -6.54 6.91
N ARG A 94 -6.60 -6.34 6.43
CA ARG A 94 -7.26 -7.36 5.62
C ARG A 94 -6.49 -7.60 4.33
N LEU A 95 -6.01 -6.51 3.71
CA LEU A 95 -5.27 -6.61 2.47
C LEU A 95 -3.96 -7.38 2.70
N TYR A 96 -3.28 -7.09 3.79
CA TYR A 96 -2.05 -7.77 4.13
C TYR A 96 -2.29 -9.28 4.26
N MET A 97 -3.34 -9.66 4.94
CA MET A 97 -3.65 -11.08 5.14
C MET A 97 -4.08 -11.76 3.85
N ASP A 98 -4.90 -11.08 3.05
CA ASP A 98 -5.41 -11.67 1.83
C ASP A 98 -4.35 -11.79 0.75
N LEU A 99 -3.28 -11.03 0.84
CA LEU A 99 -2.17 -11.20 -0.07
C LEU A 99 -1.23 -12.32 0.37
N GLY A 100 -1.53 -12.97 1.49
CA GLY A 100 -0.74 -14.09 1.97
C GLY A 100 0.49 -13.69 2.75
N LEU A 101 0.64 -12.41 3.06
CA LEU A 101 1.86 -11.93 3.70
C LEU A 101 1.96 -12.38 5.16
N GLY A 102 0.82 -12.51 5.81
CA GLY A 102 0.81 -13.01 7.17
C GLY A 102 1.30 -14.44 7.24
N ASN A 103 0.92 -15.24 6.24
CA ASN A 103 1.33 -16.63 6.21
C ASN A 103 2.82 -16.75 5.93
N GLU A 104 3.36 -15.90 5.08
CA GLU A 104 4.77 -15.95 4.79
C GLU A 104 5.59 -15.65 6.02
N ASN A 105 5.09 -14.83 6.90
CA ASN A 105 5.85 -14.44 8.05
C ASN A 105 5.53 -15.27 9.28
N ARG A 106 4.58 -16.19 9.15
CA ARG A 106 4.11 -16.90 10.30
C ARG A 106 5.19 -17.59 11.09
N GLY A 107 6.13 -18.16 10.45
CA GLY A 107 7.19 -18.85 11.12
C GLY A 107 8.21 -17.95 11.74
N GLN A 108 8.25 -16.69 11.30
CA GLN A 108 9.22 -15.81 11.79
C GLN A 108 8.70 -14.99 12.91
N PHE A 109 7.45 -14.70 12.94
CA PHE A 109 6.93 -13.84 13.80
C PHE A 109 5.99 -14.41 14.64
N PHE A 110 6.03 -15.24 15.37
CA PHE A 110 5.18 -15.66 16.20
C PHE A 110 4.89 -14.73 17.14
N THR A 111 4.85 -13.61 16.87
CA THR A 111 4.72 -12.69 17.72
C THR A 111 3.52 -12.66 18.22
N PRO A 112 3.42 -12.24 19.12
CA PRO A 112 2.37 -12.24 19.73
C PRO A 112 1.34 -11.42 19.42
N TYR A 113 1.43 -10.58 18.66
CA TYR A 113 0.35 -9.83 18.38
C TYR A 113 -0.51 -10.77 17.76
N CYS A 114 0.02 -11.83 17.42
CA CYS A 114 -0.83 -12.75 16.84
C CYS A 114 -1.71 -13.30 17.84
#